data_8e4640a13947f5a69dc50cd846f939fd
#
_entry.id   8e4640a13947f5a69dc50cd846f939fd
#
_cell.length_a   1.000
_cell.length_b   1.000
_cell.length_c   1.000
_cell.angle_alpha   90.00
_cell.angle_beta   90.00
_cell.angle_gamma   90.00
#
_symmetry.space_group_name_H-M   'P 1'
#
loop_
_entity.id
_entity.type
_entity.pdbx_description
1 polymer ?
#
loop_
_entity_poly.entity_id
_entity_poly.type
_entity_poly.pdbx_seq_one_letter_code
_entity_poly.pdbx_strand_id
1 'polypeptide(L)'
;MSQLKQPDDIDVADTRWHLLYRVAGISALITAALILVQMIIFILWPPPITAIDYFKLFQDNSLLGFLALDLLYVVDNVLLVPILLALYVALRRTNVSFMIVAAALGFVGIAALFASNPAVSMHVLSARYAAAATEAQRSLYMAAGEPMLALYAGTAYHLSLILGSIALVVISVVMLRSRTFTKATAYMGILSNVLALGLYVPRIGIYILLFSIIFLWVWYILVTRSFFRLAQGLSQDVMQ
;
A
#
# COMPACT_ATOMS: atom_id res chain seq x y z
N MET A 1 37.80 5.40 -30.80
CA MET A 1 36.72 4.38 -30.78
C MET A 1 35.65 4.90 -29.88
N SER A 2 34.58 5.49 -30.43
CA SER A 2 33.44 5.96 -29.69
C SER A 2 32.63 4.73 -29.21
N GLN A 3 32.54 4.53 -27.92
CA GLN A 3 31.65 3.53 -27.35
C GLN A 3 30.21 3.92 -27.74
N LEU A 4 29.61 3.13 -28.61
CA LEU A 4 28.18 3.22 -28.91
C LEU A 4 27.43 2.93 -27.61
N LYS A 5 26.75 3.95 -27.08
CA LYS A 5 25.81 3.81 -25.95
C LYS A 5 24.83 2.68 -26.28
N GLN A 6 24.80 1.65 -25.45
CA GLN A 6 23.84 0.56 -25.63
C GLN A 6 22.41 1.12 -25.59
N PRO A 7 21.49 0.62 -26.42
CA PRO A 7 20.11 1.13 -26.53
C PRO A 7 19.33 1.09 -25.21
N ASP A 8 19.76 0.26 -24.25
CA ASP A 8 19.09 0.03 -22.98
C ASP A 8 19.23 1.18 -21.97
N ASP A 9 20.29 2.00 -22.07
CA ASP A 9 20.54 3.13 -21.16
C ASP A 9 19.75 4.40 -21.54
N ILE A 10 19.31 4.50 -22.80
CA ILE A 10 18.72 5.73 -23.34
C ILE A 10 17.25 5.92 -22.88
N ASP A 11 16.51 4.84 -22.59
CA ASP A 11 15.05 4.92 -22.38
C ASP A 11 14.65 5.03 -20.90
N VAL A 12 15.50 4.62 -19.97
CA VAL A 12 15.25 4.84 -18.52
C VAL A 12 15.47 6.32 -18.19
N ALA A 13 16.40 6.95 -18.91
CA ALA A 13 16.66 8.40 -18.85
C ALA A 13 15.78 9.20 -19.84
N ASP A 14 14.77 8.58 -20.47
CA ASP A 14 13.85 9.28 -21.37
C ASP A 14 13.08 10.36 -20.61
N THR A 15 13.27 11.60 -21.02
CA THR A 15 12.63 12.79 -20.44
C THR A 15 11.12 12.67 -20.31
N ARG A 16 10.48 11.83 -21.14
CA ARG A 16 9.04 11.54 -21.10
C ARG A 16 8.55 10.99 -19.75
N TRP A 17 9.41 10.28 -19.00
CA TRP A 17 9.03 9.63 -17.75
C TRP A 17 9.45 10.39 -16.48
N HIS A 18 10.16 11.51 -16.60
CA HIS A 18 10.64 12.30 -15.47
C HIS A 18 9.52 12.73 -14.52
N LEU A 19 8.36 13.15 -15.09
CA LEU A 19 7.20 13.54 -14.29
C LEU A 19 6.64 12.34 -13.50
N LEU A 20 6.52 11.16 -14.14
CA LEU A 20 6.03 9.94 -13.47
C LEU A 20 6.96 9.53 -12.32
N TYR A 21 8.27 9.55 -12.53
CA TYR A 21 9.24 9.23 -11.49
C TYR A 21 9.21 10.24 -10.33
N ARG A 22 9.02 11.54 -10.65
CA ARG A 22 8.86 12.57 -9.61
C ARG A 22 7.59 12.35 -8.79
N VAL A 23 6.45 12.10 -9.44
CA VAL A 23 5.17 11.81 -8.76
C VAL A 23 5.30 10.54 -7.91
N ALA A 24 5.86 9.47 -8.46
CA ALA A 24 6.08 8.22 -7.73
C ALA A 24 7.03 8.39 -6.53
N GLY A 25 8.10 9.18 -6.67
CA GLY A 25 9.02 9.48 -5.59
C GLY A 25 8.33 10.26 -4.45
N ILE A 26 7.53 11.26 -4.79
CA ILE A 26 6.72 12.02 -3.82
C ILE A 26 5.70 11.08 -3.15
N SER A 27 4.98 10.27 -3.93
CA SER A 27 4.01 9.29 -3.41
C SER A 27 4.66 8.33 -2.43
N ALA A 28 5.83 7.75 -2.78
CA ALA A 28 6.55 6.84 -1.91
C ALA A 28 7.02 7.50 -0.60
N LEU A 29 7.43 8.77 -0.66
CA LEU A 29 7.81 9.55 0.52
C LEU A 29 6.61 9.83 1.43
N ILE A 30 5.47 10.21 0.84
CA ILE A 30 4.23 10.44 1.59
C ILE A 30 3.77 9.14 2.25
N THR A 31 3.75 8.01 1.51
CA THR A 31 3.41 6.69 2.07
C THR A 31 4.32 6.32 3.25
N ALA A 32 5.64 6.54 3.12
CA ALA A 32 6.57 6.30 4.25
C ALA A 32 6.21 7.14 5.48
N ALA A 33 5.77 8.39 5.31
CA ALA A 33 5.32 9.23 6.42
C ALA A 33 3.98 8.76 6.99
N LEU A 34 3.01 8.40 6.14
CA LEU A 34 1.69 7.94 6.55
C LEU A 34 1.75 6.63 7.34
N ILE A 35 2.63 5.69 6.99
CA ILE A 35 2.87 4.46 7.76
C ILE A 35 3.21 4.78 9.21
N LEU A 36 4.11 5.73 9.46
CA LEU A 36 4.47 6.14 10.82
C LEU A 36 3.31 6.80 11.55
N VAL A 37 2.58 7.69 10.86
CA VAL A 37 1.39 8.35 11.42
C VAL A 37 0.32 7.31 11.79
N GLN A 38 0.05 6.33 10.92
CA GLN A 38 -0.91 5.27 11.17
C GLN A 38 -0.51 4.41 12.39
N MET A 39 0.78 4.07 12.51
CA MET A 39 1.28 3.33 13.68
C MET A 39 1.08 4.12 14.97
N ILE A 40 1.37 5.42 14.99
CA ILE A 40 1.17 6.28 16.15
C ILE A 40 -0.32 6.35 16.51
N ILE A 41 -1.19 6.52 15.51
CA ILE A 41 -2.65 6.58 15.74
C ILE A 41 -3.15 5.28 16.37
N PHE A 42 -2.76 4.12 15.87
CA PHE A 42 -3.22 2.83 16.40
C PHE A 42 -2.68 2.52 17.80
N ILE A 43 -1.52 3.07 18.16
CA ILE A 43 -0.98 2.95 19.52
C ILE A 43 -1.76 3.86 20.49
N LEU A 44 -2.05 5.09 20.10
CA LEU A 44 -2.72 6.08 20.97
C LEU A 44 -4.24 5.86 21.02
N TRP A 45 -4.85 5.44 19.92
CA TRP A 45 -6.28 5.20 19.77
C TRP A 45 -6.51 3.84 19.11
N PRO A 46 -6.44 2.73 19.85
CA PRO A 46 -6.70 1.40 19.31
C PRO A 46 -8.10 1.35 18.65
N PRO A 47 -8.21 0.78 17.45
CA PRO A 47 -9.49 0.71 16.75
C PRO A 47 -10.51 -0.12 17.56
N PRO A 48 -11.79 0.27 17.54
CA PRO A 48 -12.86 -0.50 18.16
C PRO A 48 -12.99 -1.91 17.56
N ILE A 49 -13.70 -2.79 18.28
CA ILE A 49 -13.92 -4.17 17.85
C ILE A 49 -15.38 -4.39 17.41
N THR A 50 -16.33 -3.63 17.99
CA THR A 50 -17.77 -3.83 17.76
C THR A 50 -18.37 -2.69 16.93
N ALA A 51 -19.46 -2.97 16.21
CA ALA A 51 -20.16 -1.97 15.40
C ALA A 51 -20.66 -0.79 16.26
N ILE A 52 -21.16 -1.07 17.49
CA ILE A 52 -21.65 -0.01 18.37
C ILE A 52 -20.52 0.93 18.80
N ASP A 53 -19.33 0.42 19.07
CA ASP A 53 -18.22 1.27 19.49
C ASP A 53 -17.69 2.10 18.32
N TYR A 54 -17.71 1.57 17.10
CA TYR A 54 -17.47 2.39 15.90
C TYR A 54 -18.55 3.47 15.72
N PHE A 55 -19.82 3.15 15.94
CA PHE A 55 -20.89 4.15 15.84
C PHE A 55 -20.69 5.27 16.84
N LYS A 56 -20.36 4.96 18.09
CA LYS A 56 -20.02 5.98 19.10
C LYS A 56 -18.81 6.80 18.66
N LEU A 57 -17.74 6.14 18.21
CA LEU A 57 -16.54 6.83 17.76
C LEU A 57 -16.83 7.81 16.62
N PHE A 58 -17.68 7.43 15.64
CA PHE A 58 -18.10 8.32 14.56
C PHE A 58 -18.94 9.51 15.04
N GLN A 59 -19.76 9.31 16.09
CA GLN A 59 -20.57 10.37 16.68
C GLN A 59 -19.70 11.35 17.49
N ASP A 60 -18.72 10.83 18.23
CA ASP A 60 -17.81 11.64 19.04
C ASP A 60 -16.78 12.36 18.19
N ASN A 61 -16.18 11.67 17.24
CA ASN A 61 -15.15 12.20 16.32
C ASN A 61 -15.14 11.41 15.01
N SER A 62 -15.80 11.98 13.97
CA SER A 62 -15.88 11.34 12.66
C SER A 62 -14.52 11.09 12.02
N LEU A 63 -13.52 11.98 12.22
CA LEU A 63 -12.19 11.79 11.69
C LEU A 63 -11.51 10.57 12.30
N LEU A 64 -11.57 10.41 13.61
CA LEU A 64 -11.03 9.22 14.28
C LEU A 64 -11.76 7.95 13.84
N GLY A 65 -13.08 8.00 13.59
CA GLY A 65 -13.83 6.89 13.02
C GLY A 65 -13.30 6.44 11.65
N PHE A 66 -13.02 7.39 10.77
CA PHE A 66 -12.40 7.11 9.46
C PHE A 66 -10.97 6.57 9.60
N LEU A 67 -10.17 7.14 10.47
CA LEU A 67 -8.79 6.69 10.72
C LEU A 67 -8.76 5.28 11.31
N ALA A 68 -9.69 4.95 12.21
CA ALA A 68 -9.83 3.62 12.80
C ALA A 68 -10.28 2.55 11.79
N LEU A 69 -10.89 2.95 10.65
CA LEU A 69 -11.22 2.09 9.50
C LEU A 69 -10.25 2.29 8.34
N ASP A 70 -8.97 2.48 8.66
CA ASP A 70 -7.88 2.46 7.70
C ASP A 70 -7.94 3.51 6.57
N LEU A 71 -8.49 4.71 6.84
CA LEU A 71 -8.50 5.79 5.84
C LEU A 71 -7.09 6.07 5.29
N LEU A 72 -6.06 6.09 6.14
CA LEU A 72 -4.69 6.34 5.68
C LEU A 72 -4.17 5.19 4.81
N TYR A 73 -4.53 3.95 5.10
CA TYR A 73 -4.17 2.81 4.26
C TYR A 73 -4.87 2.83 2.90
N VAL A 74 -6.10 3.35 2.84
CA VAL A 74 -6.76 3.63 1.55
C VAL A 74 -5.99 4.68 0.75
N VAL A 75 -5.56 5.78 1.40
CA VAL A 75 -4.74 6.82 0.77
C VAL A 75 -3.40 6.24 0.30
N ASP A 76 -2.73 5.41 1.09
CA ASP A 76 -1.49 4.73 0.70
C ASP A 76 -1.65 3.88 -0.55
N ASN A 77 -2.79 3.20 -0.70
CA ASN A 77 -3.08 2.40 -1.90
C ASN A 77 -3.39 3.26 -3.13
N VAL A 78 -3.96 4.46 -2.96
CA VAL A 78 -4.04 5.45 -4.07
C VAL A 78 -2.63 5.89 -4.48
N LEU A 79 -1.76 6.17 -3.51
CA LEU A 79 -0.37 6.57 -3.77
C LEU A 79 0.48 5.43 -4.34
N LEU A 80 0.11 4.17 -4.09
CA LEU A 80 0.78 3.00 -4.68
C LEU A 80 0.57 2.90 -6.20
N VAL A 81 -0.51 3.47 -6.75
CA VAL A 81 -0.78 3.47 -8.20
C VAL A 81 0.37 4.08 -9.01
N PRO A 82 0.76 5.35 -8.81
CA PRO A 82 1.89 5.93 -9.54
C PRO A 82 3.23 5.22 -9.24
N ILE A 83 3.41 4.66 -8.04
CA ILE A 83 4.59 3.87 -7.68
C ILE A 83 4.67 2.61 -8.55
N LEU A 84 3.58 1.83 -8.67
CA LEU A 84 3.54 0.62 -9.51
C LEU A 84 3.77 0.94 -10.98
N LEU A 85 3.19 2.03 -11.50
CA LEU A 85 3.40 2.47 -12.87
C LEU A 85 4.86 2.85 -13.12
N ALA A 86 5.48 3.59 -12.21
CA ALA A 86 6.88 3.98 -12.31
C ALA A 86 7.83 2.76 -12.22
N LEU A 87 7.54 1.80 -11.32
CA LEU A 87 8.27 0.53 -11.24
C LEU A 87 8.14 -0.28 -12.51
N TYR A 88 6.93 -0.34 -13.09
CA TYR A 88 6.71 -1.00 -14.37
C TYR A 88 7.59 -0.37 -15.47
N VAL A 89 7.55 0.95 -15.62
CA VAL A 89 8.34 1.65 -16.63
C VAL A 89 9.82 1.43 -16.42
N ALA A 90 10.32 1.53 -15.19
CA ALA A 90 11.73 1.39 -14.86
C ALA A 90 12.29 -0.03 -15.06
N LEU A 91 11.44 -1.07 -14.91
CA LEU A 91 11.85 -2.46 -14.87
C LEU A 91 11.40 -3.30 -16.07
N ARG A 92 10.48 -2.78 -16.93
CA ARG A 92 9.91 -3.52 -18.06
C ARG A 92 10.96 -4.05 -19.03
N ARG A 93 12.09 -3.36 -19.17
CA ARG A 93 13.21 -3.82 -20.03
C ARG A 93 14.01 -4.95 -19.41
N THR A 94 14.03 -5.05 -18.08
CA THR A 94 14.68 -6.17 -17.39
C THR A 94 13.85 -7.45 -17.57
N ASN A 95 12.52 -7.38 -17.39
CA ASN A 95 11.60 -8.48 -17.66
C ASN A 95 10.15 -7.97 -17.80
N VAL A 96 9.71 -7.74 -19.04
CA VAL A 96 8.38 -7.18 -19.32
C VAL A 96 7.26 -8.09 -18.86
N SER A 97 7.38 -9.42 -19.04
CA SER A 97 6.32 -10.38 -18.70
C SER A 97 6.04 -10.42 -17.20
N PHE A 98 7.09 -10.51 -16.38
CA PHE A 98 6.93 -10.46 -14.93
C PHE A 98 6.39 -9.10 -14.46
N MET A 99 6.79 -8.00 -15.07
CA MET A 99 6.30 -6.68 -14.70
C MET A 99 4.84 -6.46 -15.06
N ILE A 100 4.34 -6.99 -16.19
CA ILE A 100 2.91 -6.95 -16.54
C ILE A 100 2.10 -7.72 -15.50
N VAL A 101 2.50 -8.96 -15.20
CA VAL A 101 1.80 -9.80 -14.22
C VAL A 101 1.79 -9.14 -12.85
N ALA A 102 2.94 -8.64 -12.39
CA ALA A 102 3.05 -7.98 -11.08
C ALA A 102 2.19 -6.70 -11.01
N ALA A 103 2.20 -5.87 -12.05
CA ALA A 103 1.36 -4.68 -12.10
C ALA A 103 -0.14 -5.04 -12.08
N ALA A 104 -0.55 -6.05 -12.85
CA ALA A 104 -1.94 -6.53 -12.86
C ALA A 104 -2.37 -7.04 -11.47
N LEU A 105 -1.56 -7.88 -10.82
CA LEU A 105 -1.83 -8.36 -9.46
C LEU A 105 -1.90 -7.21 -8.45
N GLY A 106 -0.99 -6.24 -8.54
CA GLY A 106 -0.99 -5.07 -7.69
C GLY A 106 -2.26 -4.24 -7.83
N PHE A 107 -2.70 -3.95 -9.05
CA PHE A 107 -3.94 -3.20 -9.29
C PHE A 107 -5.20 -3.95 -8.84
N VAL A 108 -5.25 -5.27 -9.04
CA VAL A 108 -6.36 -6.10 -8.52
C VAL A 108 -6.35 -6.08 -6.99
N GLY A 109 -5.17 -6.15 -6.36
CA GLY A 109 -5.02 -6.02 -4.91
C GLY A 109 -5.54 -4.67 -4.39
N ILE A 110 -5.17 -3.55 -5.03
CA ILE A 110 -5.66 -2.21 -4.69
C ILE A 110 -7.20 -2.13 -4.81
N ALA A 111 -7.77 -2.63 -5.90
CA ALA A 111 -9.21 -2.64 -6.11
C ALA A 111 -9.94 -3.48 -5.05
N ALA A 112 -9.38 -4.64 -4.67
CA ALA A 112 -9.92 -5.49 -3.62
C ALA A 112 -9.92 -4.78 -2.25
N LEU A 113 -8.86 -4.02 -1.92
CA LEU A 113 -8.81 -3.22 -0.69
C LEU A 113 -9.92 -2.17 -0.67
N PHE A 114 -10.09 -1.42 -1.75
CA PHE A 114 -11.14 -0.41 -1.82
C PHE A 114 -12.54 -1.01 -1.67
N ALA A 115 -12.77 -2.20 -2.23
CA ALA A 115 -14.02 -2.92 -2.08
C ALA A 115 -14.26 -3.46 -0.65
N SER A 116 -13.20 -3.69 0.13
CA SER A 116 -13.32 -4.18 1.51
C SER A 116 -13.55 -3.07 2.54
N ASN A 117 -13.24 -1.81 2.21
CA ASN A 117 -13.29 -0.73 3.19
C ASN A 117 -14.71 -0.19 3.41
N PRO A 118 -15.32 -0.37 4.60
CA PRO A 118 -16.67 0.03 4.89
C PRO A 118 -16.79 1.43 5.53
N ALA A 119 -15.72 2.23 5.61
CA ALA A 119 -15.66 3.44 6.42
C ALA A 119 -16.81 4.40 6.16
N VAL A 120 -17.14 4.67 4.88
CA VAL A 120 -18.25 5.55 4.50
C VAL A 120 -19.61 4.93 4.91
N SER A 121 -19.78 3.63 4.68
CA SER A 121 -21.02 2.92 5.06
C SER A 121 -21.24 2.93 6.58
N MET A 122 -20.18 2.69 7.35
CA MET A 122 -20.23 2.73 8.83
C MET A 122 -20.52 4.13 9.34
N HIS A 123 -19.95 5.19 8.75
CA HIS A 123 -20.28 6.57 9.08
C HIS A 123 -21.77 6.88 8.86
N VAL A 124 -22.31 6.48 7.69
CA VAL A 124 -23.74 6.68 7.37
C VAL A 124 -24.64 5.89 8.33
N LEU A 125 -24.30 4.63 8.64
CA LEU A 125 -25.05 3.82 9.60
C LEU A 125 -25.02 4.42 11.00
N SER A 126 -23.87 4.93 11.46
CA SER A 126 -23.74 5.62 12.73
C SER A 126 -24.66 6.84 12.83
N ALA A 127 -24.70 7.69 11.79
CA ALA A 127 -25.59 8.85 11.75
C ALA A 127 -27.07 8.44 11.79
N ARG A 128 -27.47 7.40 11.08
CA ARG A 128 -28.84 6.87 11.11
C ARG A 128 -29.19 6.24 12.46
N TYR A 129 -28.25 5.54 13.07
CA TYR A 129 -28.42 4.99 14.42
C TYR A 129 -28.68 6.09 15.46
N ALA A 130 -27.91 7.19 15.40
CA ALA A 130 -28.07 8.34 16.28
C ALA A 130 -29.43 9.03 16.10
N ALA A 131 -29.93 9.12 14.86
CA ALA A 131 -31.22 9.74 14.52
C ALA A 131 -32.41 8.84 14.70
N ALA A 132 -32.23 7.56 15.10
CA ALA A 132 -33.33 6.58 15.24
C ALA A 132 -34.26 6.94 16.37
N ALA A 133 -35.54 7.04 16.09
CA ALA A 133 -36.58 7.39 17.06
C ALA A 133 -37.03 6.20 17.94
N THR A 134 -36.81 4.95 17.49
CA THR A 134 -37.26 3.74 18.16
C THR A 134 -36.12 2.74 18.37
N GLU A 135 -36.22 1.89 19.40
CA GLU A 135 -35.27 0.81 19.64
C GLU A 135 -35.26 -0.22 18.50
N ALA A 136 -36.38 -0.44 17.84
CA ALA A 136 -36.45 -1.32 16.68
C ALA A 136 -35.58 -0.77 15.50
N GLN A 137 -35.61 0.54 15.26
CA GLN A 137 -34.73 1.18 14.25
C GLN A 137 -33.27 1.11 14.65
N ARG A 138 -32.92 1.34 15.91
CA ARG A 138 -31.54 1.20 16.41
C ARG A 138 -31.01 -0.21 16.20
N SER A 139 -31.81 -1.21 16.59
CA SER A 139 -31.46 -2.62 16.42
C SER A 139 -31.21 -2.97 14.93
N LEU A 140 -32.02 -2.40 14.02
CA LEU A 140 -31.85 -2.59 12.59
C LEU A 140 -30.50 -2.04 12.08
N TYR A 141 -30.12 -0.81 12.48
CA TYR A 141 -28.85 -0.22 12.08
C TYR A 141 -27.65 -0.94 12.70
N MET A 142 -27.77 -1.41 13.95
CA MET A 142 -26.77 -2.26 14.59
C MET A 142 -26.57 -3.57 13.81
N ALA A 143 -27.66 -4.26 13.49
CA ALA A 143 -27.61 -5.50 12.70
C ALA A 143 -27.01 -5.29 11.29
N ALA A 144 -27.11 -4.08 10.73
CA ALA A 144 -26.45 -3.73 9.47
C ALA A 144 -24.96 -3.42 9.64
N GLY A 145 -24.52 -2.93 10.80
CA GLY A 145 -23.11 -2.59 11.07
C GLY A 145 -22.20 -3.82 11.24
N GLU A 146 -22.68 -4.89 11.87
CA GLU A 146 -21.87 -6.10 12.11
C GLU A 146 -21.38 -6.77 10.81
N PRO A 147 -22.21 -6.99 9.78
CA PRO A 147 -21.72 -7.49 8.49
C PRO A 147 -20.69 -6.57 7.83
N MET A 148 -20.74 -5.26 8.04
CA MET A 148 -19.75 -4.33 7.49
C MET A 148 -18.36 -4.56 8.11
N LEU A 149 -18.28 -4.84 9.41
CA LEU A 149 -17.01 -5.20 10.06
C LEU A 149 -16.50 -6.57 9.60
N ALA A 150 -17.37 -7.54 9.40
CA ALA A 150 -17.00 -8.83 8.83
C ALA A 150 -16.47 -8.69 7.40
N LEU A 151 -17.04 -7.78 6.60
CA LEU A 151 -16.57 -7.49 5.25
C LEU A 151 -15.19 -6.79 5.27
N TYR A 152 -14.97 -5.87 6.21
CA TYR A 152 -13.72 -5.15 6.39
C TYR A 152 -12.52 -6.09 6.59
N ALA A 153 -12.67 -7.08 7.47
CA ALA A 153 -11.65 -8.12 7.72
C ALA A 153 -11.85 -9.38 6.84
N GLY A 154 -12.65 -9.26 5.78
CA GLY A 154 -13.09 -10.40 4.97
C GLY A 154 -12.16 -10.75 3.80
N THR A 155 -12.70 -11.56 2.88
CA THR A 155 -11.96 -12.13 1.73
C THR A 155 -11.26 -11.07 0.88
N ALA A 156 -11.91 -9.92 0.62
CA ALA A 156 -11.33 -8.88 -0.23
C ALA A 156 -10.09 -8.24 0.39
N TYR A 157 -10.07 -8.02 1.72
CA TYR A 157 -8.90 -7.56 2.46
C TYR A 157 -7.74 -8.56 2.36
N HIS A 158 -8.00 -9.83 2.63
CA HIS A 158 -6.97 -10.87 2.54
C HIS A 158 -6.45 -11.05 1.12
N LEU A 159 -7.33 -10.98 0.12
CA LEU A 159 -6.96 -11.02 -1.29
C LEU A 159 -6.04 -9.84 -1.67
N SER A 160 -6.38 -8.64 -1.20
CA SER A 160 -5.54 -7.45 -1.37
C SER A 160 -4.12 -7.66 -0.81
N LEU A 161 -4.01 -8.14 0.43
CA LEU A 161 -2.72 -8.41 1.07
C LEU A 161 -1.90 -9.46 0.30
N ILE A 162 -2.52 -10.57 -0.08
CA ILE A 162 -1.84 -11.66 -0.79
C ILE A 162 -1.36 -11.20 -2.17
N LEU A 163 -2.25 -10.61 -2.98
CA LEU A 163 -1.92 -10.19 -4.34
C LEU A 163 -0.91 -9.04 -4.34
N GLY A 164 -1.07 -8.08 -3.43
CA GLY A 164 -0.12 -6.98 -3.25
C GLY A 164 1.27 -7.48 -2.86
N SER A 165 1.35 -8.39 -1.89
CA SER A 165 2.62 -8.98 -1.47
C SER A 165 3.29 -9.78 -2.59
N ILE A 166 2.54 -10.62 -3.32
CA ILE A 166 3.08 -11.36 -4.47
C ILE A 166 3.58 -10.39 -5.55
N ALA A 167 2.81 -9.35 -5.88
CA ALA A 167 3.20 -8.35 -6.86
C ALA A 167 4.54 -7.69 -6.47
N LEU A 168 4.67 -7.22 -5.23
CA LEU A 168 5.88 -6.54 -4.76
C LEU A 168 7.07 -7.50 -4.61
N VAL A 169 6.86 -8.77 -4.28
CA VAL A 169 7.93 -9.79 -4.31
C VAL A 169 8.42 -9.98 -5.75
N VAL A 170 7.52 -10.17 -6.72
CA VAL A 170 7.90 -10.33 -8.13
C VAL A 170 8.67 -9.10 -8.63
N ILE A 171 8.18 -7.89 -8.37
CA ILE A 171 8.88 -6.64 -8.71
C ILE A 171 10.28 -6.61 -8.08
N SER A 172 10.39 -6.95 -6.80
CA SER A 172 11.66 -6.93 -6.07
C SER A 172 12.65 -7.99 -6.59
N VAL A 173 12.18 -9.16 -7.03
CA VAL A 173 13.00 -10.16 -7.71
C VAL A 173 13.51 -9.63 -9.07
N VAL A 174 12.68 -8.93 -9.82
CA VAL A 174 13.13 -8.28 -11.07
C VAL A 174 14.15 -7.18 -10.78
N MET A 175 13.99 -6.41 -9.68
CA MET A 175 14.97 -5.42 -9.24
C MET A 175 16.36 -6.01 -9.02
N LEU A 176 16.48 -7.27 -8.52
CA LEU A 176 17.80 -7.92 -8.32
C LEU A 176 18.61 -8.06 -9.61
N ARG A 177 17.93 -8.15 -10.75
CA ARG A 177 18.55 -8.28 -12.07
C ARG A 177 18.70 -6.94 -12.79
N SER A 178 18.13 -5.87 -12.24
CA SER A 178 18.18 -4.53 -12.79
C SER A 178 19.40 -3.76 -12.26
N ARG A 179 19.94 -2.86 -13.08
CA ARG A 179 20.94 -1.88 -12.67
C ARG A 179 20.30 -0.58 -12.13
N THR A 180 19.00 -0.44 -12.25
CA THR A 180 18.25 0.78 -11.88
C THR A 180 18.09 0.93 -10.37
N PHE A 181 17.92 -0.19 -9.67
CA PHE A 181 17.71 -0.22 -8.22
C PHE A 181 18.87 -0.95 -7.52
N THR A 182 19.14 -0.55 -6.27
CA THR A 182 20.15 -1.23 -5.46
C THR A 182 19.67 -2.62 -5.03
N LYS A 183 20.61 -3.55 -4.84
CA LYS A 183 20.28 -4.87 -4.27
C LYS A 183 19.61 -4.76 -2.90
N ALA A 184 20.01 -3.75 -2.10
CA ALA A 184 19.37 -3.49 -0.81
C ALA A 184 17.88 -3.17 -0.96
N THR A 185 17.49 -2.35 -1.94
CA THR A 185 16.07 -2.07 -2.25
C THR A 185 15.32 -3.36 -2.56
N ALA A 186 15.89 -4.21 -3.40
CA ALA A 186 15.27 -5.47 -3.79
C ALA A 186 15.10 -6.43 -2.58
N TYR A 187 16.15 -6.61 -1.76
CA TYR A 187 16.05 -7.47 -0.57
C TYR A 187 15.06 -6.94 0.47
N MET A 188 15.01 -5.63 0.71
CA MET A 188 14.01 -5.04 1.61
C MET A 188 12.59 -5.29 1.10
N GLY A 189 12.34 -5.17 -0.21
CA GLY A 189 11.03 -5.45 -0.80
C GLY A 189 10.65 -6.93 -0.71
N ILE A 190 11.57 -7.86 -0.96
CA ILE A 190 11.31 -9.29 -0.80
C ILE A 190 10.99 -9.60 0.67
N LEU A 191 11.86 -9.17 1.58
CA LEU A 191 11.75 -9.50 2.99
C LEU A 191 10.46 -8.95 3.60
N SER A 192 10.11 -7.68 3.33
CA SER A 192 8.89 -7.07 3.84
C SER A 192 7.64 -7.84 3.39
N ASN A 193 7.55 -8.18 2.11
CA ASN A 193 6.35 -8.79 1.56
C ASN A 193 6.23 -10.29 1.86
N VAL A 194 7.35 -11.02 1.94
CA VAL A 194 7.34 -12.41 2.42
C VAL A 194 6.94 -12.46 3.89
N LEU A 195 7.47 -11.56 4.73
CA LEU A 195 7.06 -11.47 6.13
C LEU A 195 5.61 -11.02 6.30
N ALA A 196 5.09 -10.14 5.42
CA ALA A 196 3.68 -9.74 5.47
C ALA A 196 2.73 -10.93 5.27
N LEU A 197 3.08 -11.89 4.40
CA LEU A 197 2.35 -13.15 4.27
C LEU A 197 2.43 -14.04 5.53
N GLY A 198 3.35 -13.74 6.43
CA GLY A 198 3.44 -14.37 7.75
C GLY A 198 2.21 -14.11 8.64
N LEU A 199 1.32 -13.16 8.27
CA LEU A 199 0.02 -12.97 8.94
C LEU A 199 -0.76 -14.28 9.06
N TYR A 200 -0.60 -15.20 8.12
CA TYR A 200 -1.31 -16.48 8.10
C TYR A 200 -0.67 -17.58 8.98
N VAL A 201 0.41 -17.26 9.69
CA VAL A 201 0.99 -18.19 10.66
C VAL A 201 0.16 -18.17 11.95
N PRO A 202 -0.42 -19.31 12.38
CA PRO A 202 -1.25 -19.36 13.57
C PRO A 202 -0.54 -18.79 14.82
N ARG A 203 -1.26 -18.08 15.65
CA ARG A 203 -0.85 -17.49 16.94
C ARG A 203 0.15 -16.34 16.88
N ILE A 204 1.07 -16.31 15.91
CA ILE A 204 2.14 -15.30 15.84
C ILE A 204 2.06 -14.40 14.60
N GLY A 205 1.11 -14.66 13.68
CA GLY A 205 1.07 -14.00 12.38
C GLY A 205 0.99 -12.48 12.45
N ILE A 206 0.23 -11.94 13.39
CA ILE A 206 0.13 -10.48 13.57
C ILE A 206 1.48 -9.85 13.94
N TYR A 207 2.27 -10.50 14.77
CA TYR A 207 3.59 -10.00 15.17
C TYR A 207 4.58 -10.03 13.99
N ILE A 208 4.49 -11.08 13.14
CA ILE A 208 5.31 -11.18 11.92
C ILE A 208 4.92 -10.06 10.95
N LEU A 209 3.61 -9.81 10.76
CA LEU A 209 3.12 -8.71 9.93
C LEU A 209 3.64 -7.35 10.45
N LEU A 210 3.48 -7.08 11.74
CA LEU A 210 3.96 -5.82 12.34
C LEU A 210 5.48 -5.65 12.16
N PHE A 211 6.24 -6.73 12.33
CA PHE A 211 7.69 -6.71 12.09
C PHE A 211 8.05 -6.44 10.63
N SER A 212 7.23 -6.91 9.68
CA SER A 212 7.43 -6.67 8.25
C SER A 212 7.37 -5.20 7.87
N ILE A 213 6.61 -4.38 8.63
CA ILE A 213 6.43 -2.95 8.37
C ILE A 213 7.77 -2.18 8.44
N ILE A 214 8.70 -2.61 9.29
CA ILE A 214 10.02 -1.99 9.40
C ILE A 214 10.77 -2.10 8.06
N PHE A 215 10.76 -3.28 7.45
CA PHE A 215 11.43 -3.51 6.16
C PHE A 215 10.68 -2.81 5.02
N LEU A 216 9.36 -2.76 5.08
CA LEU A 216 8.52 -2.05 4.13
C LEU A 216 8.82 -0.54 4.16
N TRP A 217 8.95 0.03 5.34
CA TRP A 217 9.29 1.44 5.51
C TRP A 217 10.68 1.77 4.93
N VAL A 218 11.69 0.94 5.22
CA VAL A 218 13.02 1.08 4.62
C VAL A 218 12.96 0.97 3.10
N TRP A 219 12.15 0.04 2.57
CA TRP A 219 11.95 -0.13 1.13
C TRP A 219 11.40 1.15 0.49
N TYR A 220 10.38 1.78 1.07
CA TYR A 220 9.82 3.03 0.57
C TYR A 220 10.87 4.15 0.51
N ILE A 221 11.71 4.28 1.52
CA ILE A 221 12.81 5.27 1.54
C ILE A 221 13.81 5.01 0.40
N LEU A 222 14.20 3.76 0.19
CA LEU A 222 15.15 3.39 -0.87
C LEU A 222 14.56 3.58 -2.27
N VAL A 223 13.30 3.23 -2.46
CA VAL A 223 12.58 3.44 -3.73
C VAL A 223 12.40 4.94 -4.01
N THR A 224 12.06 5.74 -3.01
CA THR A 224 11.98 7.20 -3.11
C THR A 224 13.29 7.78 -3.66
N ARG A 225 14.43 7.41 -3.07
CA ARG A 225 15.76 7.86 -3.54
C ARG A 225 16.03 7.45 -4.99
N SER A 226 15.64 6.24 -5.35
CA SER A 226 15.81 5.73 -6.72
C SER A 226 14.95 6.50 -7.72
N PHE A 227 13.70 6.78 -7.39
CA PHE A 227 12.80 7.54 -8.26
C PHE A 227 13.25 9.00 -8.45
N PHE A 228 13.72 9.68 -7.40
CA PHE A 228 14.24 11.03 -7.57
C PHE A 228 15.51 11.07 -8.44
N ARG A 229 16.39 10.06 -8.34
CA ARG A 229 17.54 9.94 -9.26
C ARG A 229 17.10 9.74 -10.71
N LEU A 230 16.14 8.85 -10.95
CA LEU A 230 15.56 8.63 -12.30
C LEU A 230 14.89 9.90 -12.84
N ALA A 231 14.20 10.66 -11.98
CA ALA A 231 13.60 11.94 -12.34
C ALA A 231 14.64 13.02 -12.72
N GLN A 232 15.90 12.86 -12.30
CA GLN A 232 17.01 13.75 -12.65
C GLN A 232 17.85 13.23 -13.85
N GLY A 233 17.47 12.09 -14.42
CA GLY A 233 18.22 11.46 -15.51
C GLY A 233 19.56 10.83 -15.08
N LEU A 234 19.75 10.60 -13.77
CA LEU A 234 20.98 10.01 -13.23
C LEU A 234 20.86 8.49 -13.17
N SER A 235 21.65 7.76 -13.97
CA SER A 235 21.82 6.30 -13.83
C SER A 235 22.84 5.96 -12.73
N GLN A 236 22.83 4.71 -12.22
CA GLN A 236 23.75 4.28 -11.15
C GLN A 236 25.23 4.26 -11.57
N ASP A 237 25.52 4.28 -12.87
CA ASP A 237 26.90 4.14 -13.41
C ASP A 237 27.79 5.37 -13.16
N VAL A 238 27.32 6.43 -12.52
CA VAL A 238 28.10 7.66 -12.24
C VAL A 238 28.80 7.62 -10.86
N MET A 239 28.64 6.56 -10.07
CA MET A 239 29.20 6.47 -8.70
C MET A 239 30.00 5.18 -8.43
N GLN A 240 30.66 4.61 -9.45
CA GLN A 240 31.72 3.62 -9.23
C GLN A 240 33.07 4.16 -9.67
#